data_bfbe02e001ff98ee646296caa4748f29
#
_entry.id   bfbe02e001ff98ee646296caa4748f29
#
_cell.length_a   1.000
_cell.length_b   1.000
_cell.length_c   1.000
_cell.angle_alpha   90.00
_cell.angle_beta   90.00
_cell.angle_gamma   90.00
#
_symmetry.space_group_name_H-M   'P 1'
#
loop_
_entity.id
_entity.type
_entity.pdbx_description
1 polymer ?
#
loop_
_entity_poly.entity_id
_entity_poly.type
_entity_poly.pdbx_seq_one_letter_code
_entity_poly.pdbx_strand_id
1 'polypeptide(L)'
;MTNVAGHLREQNGMYQMILSWKDTDGKRRTKSISTGLPVKGNKKRAESLLRKTQKEFNPETMQQVSDLPVSEYLNRWLRESVMNLPPETYGRYAYDLGRVVVPYFEKKRLSLKALSPRDLETFFRYERQQEEASVQQLLDWHKELTDALQYAVDNNWLKVSPIKEVDQIGRAHV
;
A
#
# COMPACT_ATOMS: atom_id res chain seq x y z
N MET A 1 -16.99 -14.44 -12.78
CA MET A 1 -16.78 -12.97 -12.66
C MET A 1 -17.57 -12.44 -11.48
N THR A 2 -16.91 -11.83 -10.55
CA THR A 2 -17.57 -11.22 -9.39
C THR A 2 -18.27 -9.93 -9.85
N ASN A 3 -19.58 -9.84 -9.63
CA ASN A 3 -20.34 -8.65 -10.00
C ASN A 3 -20.04 -7.52 -8.99
N VAL A 4 -19.49 -6.42 -9.49
CA VAL A 4 -19.16 -5.23 -8.68
C VAL A 4 -20.19 -4.15 -8.95
N ALA A 5 -21.00 -3.85 -7.95
CA ALA A 5 -21.91 -2.70 -7.98
C ALA A 5 -21.18 -1.44 -7.51
N GLY A 6 -21.61 -0.28 -7.99
CA GLY A 6 -21.01 1.00 -7.59
C GLY A 6 -22.02 2.13 -7.59
N HIS A 7 -21.81 3.08 -6.68
CA HIS A 7 -22.55 4.33 -6.65
C HIS A 7 -21.67 5.48 -6.16
N LEU A 8 -22.08 6.69 -6.48
CA LEU A 8 -21.45 7.91 -5.96
C LEU A 8 -22.07 8.29 -4.62
N ARG A 9 -21.23 8.74 -3.71
CA ARG A 9 -21.61 9.35 -2.42
C ARG A 9 -20.95 10.72 -2.33
N GLU A 10 -21.65 11.68 -1.76
CA GLU A 10 -21.09 12.98 -1.44
C GLU A 10 -20.57 12.99 0.00
N GLN A 11 -19.33 13.42 0.17
CA GLN A 11 -18.70 13.54 1.49
C GLN A 11 -17.75 14.74 1.49
N ASN A 12 -17.95 15.66 2.42
CA ASN A 12 -17.14 16.87 2.56
C ASN A 12 -17.01 17.69 1.25
N GLY A 13 -18.09 17.79 0.48
CA GLY A 13 -18.10 18.52 -0.78
C GLY A 13 -17.39 17.83 -1.96
N MET A 14 -16.99 16.58 -1.78
CA MET A 14 -16.29 15.76 -2.78
C MET A 14 -17.10 14.50 -3.12
N TYR A 15 -16.98 14.02 -4.35
CA TYR A 15 -17.51 12.72 -4.73
C TYR A 15 -16.60 11.59 -4.23
N GLN A 16 -17.25 10.57 -3.67
CA GLN A 16 -16.65 9.28 -3.32
C GLN A 16 -17.33 8.19 -4.14
N MET A 17 -16.56 7.26 -4.68
CA MET A 17 -17.07 6.05 -5.33
C MET A 17 -17.17 4.95 -4.27
N ILE A 18 -18.35 4.38 -4.11
CA ILE A 18 -18.58 3.22 -3.24
C ILE A 18 -18.78 2.01 -4.12
N LEU A 19 -17.82 1.11 -4.10
CA LEU A 19 -17.90 -0.19 -4.77
C LEU A 19 -18.37 -1.25 -3.78
N SER A 20 -19.21 -2.17 -4.22
CA SER A 20 -19.68 -3.29 -3.39
C SER A 20 -19.71 -4.60 -4.20
N TRP A 21 -19.34 -5.69 -3.55
CA TRP A 21 -19.34 -7.03 -4.14
C TRP A 21 -19.59 -8.08 -3.06
N LYS A 22 -19.84 -9.31 -3.48
CA LYS A 22 -19.86 -10.46 -2.57
C LYS A 22 -18.51 -11.18 -2.67
N ASP A 23 -17.90 -11.48 -1.53
CA ASP A 23 -16.69 -12.29 -1.49
C ASP A 23 -17.00 -13.78 -1.71
N THR A 24 -15.97 -14.61 -1.68
CA THR A 24 -16.08 -16.06 -1.85
C THR A 24 -16.95 -16.73 -0.77
N ASP A 25 -17.08 -16.11 0.41
CA ASP A 25 -17.90 -16.57 1.52
C ASP A 25 -19.35 -16.04 1.44
N GLY A 26 -19.69 -15.33 0.36
CA GLY A 26 -21.01 -14.72 0.17
C GLY A 26 -21.26 -13.45 0.99
N LYS A 27 -20.27 -12.97 1.73
CA LYS A 27 -20.37 -11.74 2.52
C LYS A 27 -20.22 -10.51 1.64
N ARG A 28 -21.07 -9.53 1.89
CA ARG A 28 -20.98 -8.23 1.20
C ARG A 28 -19.76 -7.46 1.69
N ARG A 29 -18.92 -7.06 0.75
CA ARG A 29 -17.78 -6.18 0.96
C ARG A 29 -18.02 -4.85 0.28
N THR A 30 -17.49 -3.80 0.85
CA THR A 30 -17.55 -2.45 0.28
C THR A 30 -16.21 -1.78 0.31
N LYS A 31 -15.97 -0.90 -0.66
CA LYS A 31 -14.78 -0.06 -0.72
C LYS A 31 -15.17 1.34 -1.14
N SER A 32 -14.65 2.33 -0.40
CA SER A 32 -14.75 3.73 -0.74
C SER A 32 -13.47 4.21 -1.41
N ILE A 33 -13.60 4.88 -2.54
CA ILE A 33 -12.49 5.44 -3.31
C ILE A 33 -12.80 6.91 -3.57
N SER A 34 -11.88 7.80 -3.22
CA SER A 34 -12.03 9.23 -3.51
C SER A 34 -11.87 9.48 -5.01
N THR A 35 -12.76 10.30 -5.58
CA THR A 35 -12.62 10.74 -6.98
C THR A 35 -11.65 11.91 -7.14
N GLY A 36 -11.35 12.63 -6.07
CA GLY A 36 -10.67 13.91 -6.14
C GLY A 36 -11.48 15.04 -6.78
N LEU A 37 -12.77 14.80 -7.08
CA LEU A 37 -13.64 15.76 -7.78
C LEU A 37 -14.62 16.43 -6.81
N PRO A 38 -14.66 17.77 -6.77
CA PRO A 38 -15.72 18.50 -6.07
C PRO A 38 -17.10 18.17 -6.64
N VAL A 39 -18.12 18.16 -5.78
CA VAL A 39 -19.51 17.85 -6.18
C VAL A 39 -20.02 18.82 -7.23
N LYS A 40 -19.74 20.12 -7.07
CA LYS A 40 -20.24 21.16 -7.94
C LYS A 40 -19.68 21.03 -9.36
N GLY A 41 -20.55 20.79 -10.33
CA GLY A 41 -20.21 20.76 -11.75
C GLY A 41 -19.50 19.49 -12.26
N ASN A 42 -19.24 18.49 -11.40
CA ASN A 42 -18.45 17.33 -11.76
C ASN A 42 -19.21 16.00 -11.79
N LYS A 43 -20.55 16.03 -11.73
CA LYS A 43 -21.34 14.80 -11.65
C LYS A 43 -21.06 13.82 -12.81
N LYS A 44 -21.09 14.31 -14.05
CA LYS A 44 -20.82 13.47 -15.25
C LYS A 44 -19.41 12.88 -15.24
N ARG A 45 -18.41 13.67 -14.80
CA ARG A 45 -17.03 13.20 -14.70
C ARG A 45 -16.88 12.13 -13.62
N ALA A 46 -17.53 12.32 -12.47
CA ALA A 46 -17.54 11.36 -11.38
C ALA A 46 -18.24 10.05 -11.78
N GLU A 47 -19.38 10.12 -12.50
CA GLU A 47 -20.07 8.96 -13.05
C GLU A 47 -19.24 8.19 -14.08
N SER A 48 -18.54 8.91 -14.96
CA SER A 48 -17.63 8.30 -15.93
C SER A 48 -16.47 7.60 -15.25
N LEU A 49 -15.88 8.23 -14.24
CA LEU A 49 -14.82 7.65 -13.43
C LEU A 49 -15.28 6.41 -12.68
N LEU A 50 -16.48 6.45 -12.10
CA LEU A 50 -17.10 5.31 -11.44
C LEU A 50 -17.23 4.10 -12.39
N ARG A 51 -17.77 4.31 -13.60
CA ARG A 51 -17.92 3.23 -14.59
C ARG A 51 -16.59 2.62 -14.99
N LYS A 52 -15.57 3.47 -15.22
CA LYS A 52 -14.21 3.01 -15.52
C LYS A 52 -13.66 2.20 -14.38
N THR A 53 -13.72 2.71 -13.15
CA THR A 53 -13.23 2.05 -11.95
C THR A 53 -13.94 0.71 -11.70
N GLN A 54 -15.28 0.64 -11.90
CA GLN A 54 -16.02 -0.62 -11.79
C GLN A 54 -15.54 -1.70 -12.75
N LYS A 55 -15.21 -1.33 -14.00
CA LYS A 55 -14.71 -2.26 -15.02
C LYS A 55 -13.32 -2.78 -14.72
N GLU A 56 -12.46 -1.91 -14.18
CA GLU A 56 -11.06 -2.21 -13.87
C GLU A 56 -10.89 -2.87 -12.50
N PHE A 57 -11.87 -2.71 -11.62
CA PHE A 57 -11.81 -3.24 -10.26
C PHE A 57 -12.04 -4.74 -10.24
N ASN A 58 -11.02 -5.47 -9.83
CA ASN A 58 -11.09 -6.92 -9.63
C ASN A 58 -10.86 -7.25 -8.15
N PRO A 59 -11.93 -7.64 -7.41
CA PRO A 59 -11.82 -8.01 -6.01
C PRO A 59 -10.88 -9.17 -5.74
N GLU A 60 -10.80 -10.12 -6.68
CA GLU A 60 -9.92 -11.29 -6.55
C GLU A 60 -8.45 -10.89 -6.61
N THR A 61 -8.09 -9.99 -7.55
CA THR A 61 -6.72 -9.46 -7.63
C THR A 61 -6.36 -8.67 -6.37
N MET A 62 -7.30 -7.89 -5.84
CA MET A 62 -7.09 -7.14 -4.60
C MET A 62 -6.79 -8.07 -3.43
N GLN A 63 -7.57 -9.11 -3.26
CA GLN A 63 -7.37 -10.10 -2.20
C GLN A 63 -6.07 -10.87 -2.38
N GLN A 64 -5.75 -11.28 -3.63
CA GLN A 64 -4.51 -11.98 -3.93
C GLN A 64 -3.26 -11.17 -3.56
N VAL A 65 -3.23 -9.86 -3.87
CA VAL A 65 -2.08 -9.01 -3.55
C VAL A 65 -1.96 -8.76 -2.05
N SER A 66 -3.07 -8.51 -1.35
CA SER A 66 -3.05 -8.32 0.10
C SER A 66 -2.67 -9.59 0.88
N ASP A 67 -2.89 -10.77 0.29
CA ASP A 67 -2.48 -12.06 0.84
C ASP A 67 -1.01 -12.43 0.56
N LEU A 68 -0.35 -11.72 -0.36
CA LEU A 68 1.08 -11.95 -0.62
C LEU A 68 1.92 -11.74 0.63
N PRO A 69 2.97 -12.56 0.84
CA PRO A 69 4.01 -12.20 1.80
C PRO A 69 4.60 -10.81 1.51
N VAL A 70 4.94 -10.07 2.55
CA VAL A 70 5.54 -8.72 2.41
C VAL A 70 6.76 -8.75 1.50
N SER A 71 7.62 -9.76 1.62
CA SER A 71 8.78 -9.96 0.75
C SER A 71 8.43 -10.08 -0.73
N GLU A 72 7.41 -10.85 -1.06
CA GLU A 72 6.93 -10.99 -2.45
C GLU A 72 6.28 -9.72 -2.98
N TYR A 73 5.51 -9.03 -2.12
CA TYR A 73 4.93 -7.73 -2.45
C TYR A 73 6.02 -6.71 -2.80
N LEU A 74 7.05 -6.58 -1.97
CA LEU A 74 8.16 -5.64 -2.21
C LEU A 74 8.91 -5.94 -3.51
N ASN A 75 9.18 -7.21 -3.79
CA ASN A 75 9.78 -7.62 -5.07
C ASN A 75 8.88 -7.28 -6.28
N ARG A 76 7.57 -7.48 -6.14
CA ARG A 76 6.61 -7.09 -7.16
C ARG A 76 6.59 -5.58 -7.36
N TRP A 77 6.51 -4.80 -6.28
CA TRP A 77 6.54 -3.35 -6.33
C TRP A 77 7.80 -2.82 -7.03
N LEU A 78 8.96 -3.37 -6.71
CA LEU A 78 10.22 -3.01 -7.38
C LEU A 78 10.16 -3.26 -8.89
N ARG A 79 9.66 -4.39 -9.33
CA ARG A 79 9.52 -4.69 -10.77
C ARG A 79 8.57 -3.72 -11.47
N GLU A 80 7.45 -3.39 -10.85
CA GLU A 80 6.45 -2.48 -11.42
C GLU A 80 6.91 -1.02 -11.38
N SER A 81 7.77 -0.65 -10.43
CA SER A 81 8.26 0.72 -10.23
C SER A 81 9.44 1.11 -11.11
N VAL A 82 10.07 0.14 -11.80
CA VAL A 82 11.26 0.39 -12.62
C VAL A 82 11.07 1.50 -13.66
N MET A 83 9.86 1.60 -14.21
CA MET A 83 9.50 2.60 -15.22
C MET A 83 9.11 3.97 -14.63
N ASN A 84 8.83 4.03 -13.34
CA ASN A 84 8.29 5.20 -12.65
C ASN A 84 9.32 5.92 -11.77
N LEU A 85 10.43 5.27 -11.47
CA LEU A 85 11.51 5.86 -10.66
C LEU A 85 12.70 6.24 -11.54
N PRO A 86 13.40 7.35 -11.21
CA PRO A 86 14.69 7.63 -11.83
C PRO A 86 15.65 6.44 -11.65
N PRO A 87 16.51 6.12 -12.66
CA PRO A 87 17.38 4.93 -12.59
C PRO A 87 18.25 4.84 -11.34
N GLU A 88 18.79 5.95 -10.87
CA GLU A 88 19.61 6.00 -9.64
C GLU A 88 18.78 5.71 -8.39
N THR A 89 17.57 6.25 -8.31
CA THR A 89 16.64 6.01 -7.22
C THR A 89 16.20 4.54 -7.20
N TYR A 90 15.85 4.01 -8.36
CA TYR A 90 15.49 2.59 -8.49
C TYR A 90 16.64 1.67 -8.07
N GLY A 91 17.86 1.94 -8.53
CA GLY A 91 19.05 1.15 -8.18
C GLY A 91 19.30 1.11 -6.67
N ARG A 92 19.15 2.25 -5.99
CA ARG A 92 19.26 2.33 -4.54
C ARG A 92 18.14 1.53 -3.84
N TYR A 93 16.90 1.72 -4.23
CA TYR A 93 15.76 1.00 -3.67
C TYR A 93 15.87 -0.51 -3.87
N ALA A 94 16.26 -0.94 -5.06
CA ALA A 94 16.47 -2.36 -5.36
C ALA A 94 17.60 -2.96 -4.51
N TYR A 95 18.67 -2.21 -4.29
CA TYR A 95 19.78 -2.65 -3.45
C TYR A 95 19.35 -2.76 -1.98
N ASP A 96 18.79 -1.69 -1.41
CA ASP A 96 18.43 -1.62 0.01
C ASP A 96 17.30 -2.58 0.36
N LEU A 97 16.20 -2.55 -0.36
CA LEU A 97 15.07 -3.44 -0.13
C LEU A 97 15.45 -4.91 -0.40
N GLY A 98 16.17 -5.18 -1.49
CA GLY A 98 16.54 -6.54 -1.87
C GLY A 98 17.55 -7.21 -0.93
N ARG A 99 18.44 -6.44 -0.31
CA ARG A 99 19.49 -6.99 0.58
C ARG A 99 19.13 -7.02 2.05
N VAL A 100 18.26 -6.12 2.48
CA VAL A 100 17.96 -5.93 3.90
C VAL A 100 16.51 -6.23 4.22
N VAL A 101 15.59 -5.49 3.62
CA VAL A 101 14.17 -5.54 3.99
C VAL A 101 13.50 -6.84 3.56
N VAL A 102 13.68 -7.23 2.30
CA VAL A 102 13.08 -8.45 1.74
C VAL A 102 13.55 -9.71 2.49
N PRO A 103 14.85 -9.94 2.71
CA PRO A 103 15.31 -11.10 3.47
C PRO A 103 14.80 -11.15 4.92
N TYR A 104 14.66 -10.00 5.56
CA TYR A 104 14.10 -9.94 6.91
C TYR A 104 12.65 -10.42 6.93
N PHE A 105 11.79 -9.86 6.06
CA PHE A 105 10.38 -10.23 6.02
C PHE A 105 10.13 -11.61 5.40
N GLU A 106 11.01 -12.11 4.56
CA GLU A 106 10.93 -13.48 4.05
C GLU A 106 10.97 -14.52 5.18
N LYS A 107 11.82 -14.30 6.19
CA LYS A 107 11.88 -15.16 7.38
C LYS A 107 10.61 -15.06 8.24
N LYS A 108 9.92 -13.94 8.23
CA LYS A 108 8.71 -13.72 9.04
C LYS A 108 7.45 -14.33 8.43
N ARG A 109 7.42 -14.61 7.14
CA ARG A 109 6.25 -15.15 6.40
C ARG A 109 4.95 -14.36 6.65
N LEU A 110 5.08 -13.06 6.85
CA LEU A 110 3.99 -12.15 7.14
C LEU A 110 3.35 -11.67 5.86
N SER A 111 2.02 -11.74 5.74
CA SER A 111 1.30 -11.20 4.59
C SER A 111 1.20 -9.68 4.64
N LEU A 112 1.05 -9.07 3.46
CA LEU A 112 0.90 -7.61 3.35
C LEU A 112 -0.26 -7.09 4.21
N LYS A 113 -1.42 -7.76 4.20
CA LYS A 113 -2.59 -7.38 5.00
C LYS A 113 -2.40 -7.50 6.50
N ALA A 114 -1.49 -8.37 6.94
CA ALA A 114 -1.20 -8.61 8.35
C ALA A 114 -0.08 -7.71 8.88
N LEU A 115 0.63 -7.00 7.99
CA LEU A 115 1.71 -6.10 8.38
C LEU A 115 1.19 -4.96 9.27
N SER A 116 1.71 -4.88 10.48
CA SER A 116 1.34 -3.88 11.48
C SER A 116 2.46 -2.87 11.73
N PRO A 117 2.15 -1.69 12.32
CA PRO A 117 3.18 -0.76 12.77
C PRO A 117 4.22 -1.40 13.68
N ARG A 118 3.79 -2.31 14.56
CA ARG A 118 4.68 -3.04 15.49
C ARG A 118 5.68 -3.93 14.76
N ASP A 119 5.29 -4.55 13.66
CA ASP A 119 6.20 -5.37 12.85
C ASP A 119 7.30 -4.52 12.23
N LEU A 120 6.96 -3.34 11.75
CA LEU A 120 7.91 -2.38 11.20
C LEU A 120 8.84 -1.81 12.27
N GLU A 121 8.32 -1.44 13.44
CA GLU A 121 9.13 -0.99 14.57
C GLU A 121 10.12 -2.08 15.02
N THR A 122 9.67 -3.33 15.02
CA THR A 122 10.52 -4.47 15.36
C THR A 122 11.64 -4.66 14.33
N PHE A 123 11.34 -4.48 13.04
CA PHE A 123 12.34 -4.47 11.97
C PHE A 123 13.40 -3.39 12.20
N PHE A 124 13.01 -2.13 12.36
CA PHE A 124 13.95 -1.02 12.57
C PHE A 124 14.79 -1.18 13.84
N ARG A 125 14.19 -1.69 14.90
CA ARG A 125 14.92 -2.00 16.14
C ARG A 125 15.94 -3.10 15.93
N TYR A 126 15.59 -4.17 15.23
CA TYR A 126 16.50 -5.26 14.90
C TYR A 126 17.70 -4.75 14.10
N GLU A 127 17.46 -4.00 13.02
CA GLU A 127 18.52 -3.46 12.18
C GLU A 127 19.45 -2.50 12.95
N ARG A 128 18.88 -1.70 13.85
CA ARG A 128 19.65 -0.79 14.70
C ARG A 128 20.51 -1.52 15.74
N GLN A 129 19.96 -2.52 16.40
CA GLN A 129 20.59 -3.16 17.56
C GLN A 129 21.47 -4.35 17.19
N GLN A 130 21.08 -5.14 16.21
CA GLN A 130 21.75 -6.38 15.84
C GLN A 130 22.66 -6.21 14.63
N GLU A 131 22.27 -5.41 13.67
CA GLU A 131 23.00 -5.18 12.42
C GLU A 131 23.75 -3.84 12.40
N GLU A 132 23.68 -3.09 13.49
CA GLU A 132 24.39 -1.81 13.68
C GLU A 132 24.10 -0.76 12.59
N ALA A 133 22.90 -0.79 12.00
CA ALA A 133 22.52 0.16 10.97
C ALA A 133 22.62 1.61 11.45
N SER A 134 23.15 2.47 10.60
CA SER A 134 23.21 3.91 10.86
C SER A 134 21.83 4.54 10.85
N VAL A 135 21.68 5.69 11.48
CA VAL A 135 20.43 6.47 11.45
C VAL A 135 20.05 6.81 10.00
N GLN A 136 21.02 7.13 9.16
CA GLN A 136 20.77 7.44 7.75
C GLN A 136 20.20 6.24 7.00
N GLN A 137 20.75 5.06 7.19
CA GLN A 137 20.22 3.83 6.57
C GLN A 137 18.78 3.55 7.03
N LEU A 138 18.49 3.71 8.31
CA LEU A 138 17.13 3.52 8.82
C LEU A 138 16.14 4.54 8.22
N LEU A 139 16.55 5.78 8.04
CA LEU A 139 15.74 6.81 7.39
C LEU A 139 15.50 6.50 5.90
N ASP A 140 16.50 6.03 5.19
CA ASP A 140 16.40 5.64 3.79
C ASP A 140 15.41 4.47 3.64
N TRP A 141 15.55 3.41 4.42
CA TRP A 141 14.61 2.28 4.40
C TRP A 141 13.19 2.68 4.82
N HIS A 142 13.05 3.60 5.77
CA HIS A 142 11.74 4.13 6.15
C HIS A 142 11.06 4.84 4.98
N LYS A 143 11.80 5.67 4.24
CA LYS A 143 11.30 6.34 3.05
C LYS A 143 10.90 5.35 1.96
N GLU A 144 11.75 4.37 1.67
CA GLU A 144 11.51 3.35 0.65
C GLU A 144 10.28 2.49 0.96
N LEU A 145 10.14 2.08 2.23
CA LEU A 145 8.95 1.38 2.71
C LEU A 145 7.71 2.28 2.68
N THR A 146 7.85 3.58 2.95
CA THR A 146 6.75 4.53 2.83
C THR A 146 6.24 4.58 1.39
N ASP A 147 7.11 4.68 0.41
CA ASP A 147 6.75 4.70 -1.00
C ASP A 147 6.07 3.39 -1.44
N ALA A 148 6.65 2.25 -1.07
CA ALA A 148 6.11 0.94 -1.41
C ALA A 148 4.74 0.68 -0.77
N LEU A 149 4.55 1.02 0.49
CA LEU A 149 3.28 0.80 1.20
C LEU A 149 2.21 1.82 0.80
N GLN A 150 2.60 3.04 0.45
CA GLN A 150 1.67 4.03 -0.12
C GLN A 150 1.15 3.58 -1.49
N TYR A 151 2.00 2.99 -2.31
CA TYR A 151 1.59 2.38 -3.57
C TYR A 151 0.52 1.28 -3.36
N ALA A 152 0.66 0.46 -2.32
CA ALA A 152 -0.36 -0.53 -1.94
C ALA A 152 -1.69 0.12 -1.53
N VAL A 153 -1.65 1.26 -0.83
CA VAL A 153 -2.85 2.03 -0.48
C VAL A 153 -3.50 2.63 -1.73
N ASP A 154 -2.71 3.22 -2.62
CA ASP A 154 -3.19 3.85 -3.85
C ASP A 154 -3.84 2.85 -4.81
N ASN A 155 -3.35 1.60 -4.80
CA ASN A 155 -3.94 0.49 -5.56
C ASN A 155 -5.02 -0.28 -4.78
N ASN A 156 -5.38 0.20 -3.61
CA ASN A 156 -6.44 -0.39 -2.78
C ASN A 156 -6.14 -1.79 -2.23
N TRP A 157 -4.90 -2.20 -2.18
CA TRP A 157 -4.47 -3.47 -1.56
C TRP A 157 -4.34 -3.34 -0.04
N LEU A 158 -4.12 -2.14 0.46
CA LEU A 158 -4.19 -1.77 1.87
C LEU A 158 -5.18 -0.61 2.07
N LYS A 159 -5.83 -0.55 3.23
CA LYS A 159 -6.68 0.59 3.62
C LYS A 159 -5.84 1.77 4.09
N VAL A 160 -4.86 1.48 4.92
CA VAL A 160 -3.96 2.45 5.53
C VAL A 160 -2.54 1.89 5.49
N SER A 161 -1.57 2.76 5.27
CA SER A 161 -0.15 2.38 5.35
C SER A 161 0.27 2.27 6.82
N PRO A 162 0.73 1.07 7.27
CA PRO A 162 1.12 0.88 8.67
C PRO A 162 2.36 1.67 9.06
N ILE A 163 3.18 2.10 8.10
CA ILE A 163 4.40 2.86 8.40
C ILE A 163 4.11 4.29 8.90
N LYS A 164 2.90 4.81 8.63
CA LYS A 164 2.52 6.15 9.11
C LYS A 164 2.43 6.26 10.63
N GLU A 165 2.20 5.15 11.31
CA GLU A 165 2.13 5.08 12.76
C GLU A 165 3.49 4.74 13.40
N VAL A 166 4.50 4.44 12.59
CA VAL A 166 5.86 4.17 13.09
C VAL A 166 6.53 5.48 13.42
N ASP A 167 6.83 5.68 14.69
CA ASP A 167 7.49 6.88 15.18
C ASP A 167 8.84 7.12 14.48
N GLN A 168 9.14 8.40 14.30
CA GLN A 168 10.36 8.81 13.60
C GLN A 168 11.59 8.15 14.21
N ILE A 169 12.26 7.39 13.40
CA ILE A 169 13.52 6.75 13.68
C ILE A 169 14.53 7.82 14.10
N GLY A 170 14.79 7.95 15.38
CA GLY A 170 15.72 8.95 15.92
C GLY A 170 15.21 9.77 17.10
N ARG A 171 13.91 9.71 17.42
CA ARG A 171 13.38 10.32 18.65
C ARG A 171 13.40 9.43 19.89
N ALA A 172 13.68 8.15 19.70
CA ALA A 172 13.41 7.16 20.74
C ALA A 172 14.51 6.91 21.74
N HIS A 173 15.66 7.58 21.68
CA HIS A 173 16.72 7.38 22.67
C HIS A 173 17.51 8.68 22.91
N VAL A 174 16.91 9.55 23.64
CA VAL A 174 17.66 10.47 24.48
C VAL A 174 17.54 9.99 25.92
#